data_c4b8a4b3274e3529ec5e19c77695e4df
#
_entry.id   c4b8a4b3274e3529ec5e19c77695e4df
#
_cell.length_a   1.000
_cell.length_b   1.000
_cell.length_c   1.000
_cell.angle_alpha   90.00
_cell.angle_beta   90.00
_cell.angle_gamma   90.00
#
_symmetry.space_group_name_H-M   'P 1'
#
loop_
_entity.id
_entity.type
_entity.pdbx_description
1 polymer ?
#
loop_
_entity_poly.entity_id
_entity_poly.type
_entity_poly.pdbx_seq_one_letter_code
_entity_poly.pdbx_strand_id
1 'polypeptide(L)'
;MASTSDHNSKTDRNTIADTGPHEGGEFKPRLIVVSGMMLGLQIELGSEPVTIGRASECALSLQHPSVSRHHCEISREGDRYFIEDLGSTNRTYLNGKPVRREELHDGDQISVGNNAIKFFTGHSLEAKYHDELIDLAIYDSLTGFYNRRHFHTLLEEEIERAKGSMPISVLMMDLDHFKSINDRFGHLVGDQVLTSAAQIMRSNAPNDAPFGRLGGEEFALALPGQDLEQAVVVAEKLRNAIASKPIETRDQKLPITISIGVAQTGAKLKNAAELLNGADDRLYRAKQAGRNCVWAKD
;
A
#
# COMPACT_ATOMS: atom_id res chain seq x y z
N MET A 1 -26.30 -20.89 38.89
CA MET A 1 -24.81 -20.84 38.91
C MET A 1 -24.28 -21.65 37.74
N ALA A 2 -23.94 -21.02 36.66
CA ALA A 2 -23.13 -21.58 35.58
C ALA A 2 -22.65 -20.39 34.74
N SER A 3 -21.40 -20.08 34.85
CA SER A 3 -20.72 -19.03 34.10
C SER A 3 -20.39 -19.53 32.70
N THR A 4 -20.95 -18.89 31.71
CA THR A 4 -20.56 -19.04 30.31
C THR A 4 -19.39 -18.13 30.03
N SER A 5 -18.23 -18.73 29.75
CA SER A 5 -17.04 -18.06 29.27
C SER A 5 -17.16 -17.80 27.77
N ASP A 6 -17.28 -16.54 27.39
CA ASP A 6 -17.16 -16.06 26.02
C ASP A 6 -15.70 -16.21 25.53
N HIS A 7 -15.52 -17.09 24.59
CA HIS A 7 -14.29 -17.16 23.76
C HIS A 7 -14.42 -16.16 22.61
N ASN A 8 -13.92 -14.97 22.85
CA ASN A 8 -13.74 -13.96 21.79
C ASN A 8 -12.41 -14.23 21.07
N SER A 9 -12.42 -15.02 20.01
CA SER A 9 -11.28 -15.19 19.13
C SER A 9 -11.12 -13.94 18.26
N LYS A 10 -10.29 -13.00 18.71
CA LYS A 10 -9.76 -11.95 17.86
C LYS A 10 -8.85 -12.58 16.84
N THR A 11 -9.29 -12.65 15.61
CA THR A 11 -8.43 -12.84 14.43
C THR A 11 -7.62 -11.56 14.27
N ASP A 12 -6.38 -11.57 14.74
CA ASP A 12 -5.41 -10.51 14.43
C ASP A 12 -5.12 -10.58 12.92
N ARG A 13 -5.71 -9.64 12.20
CA ARG A 13 -5.34 -9.36 10.80
C ARG A 13 -3.93 -8.80 10.83
N ASN A 14 -3.03 -9.37 10.03
CA ASN A 14 -1.72 -8.82 9.74
C ASN A 14 -1.88 -7.34 9.36
N THR A 15 -1.63 -6.48 10.31
CA THR A 15 -1.58 -5.04 10.09
C THR A 15 -0.31 -4.77 9.31
N ILE A 16 -0.45 -4.40 8.05
CA ILE A 16 0.63 -3.73 7.31
C ILE A 16 0.91 -2.47 8.14
N ALA A 17 2.06 -2.43 8.80
CA ALA A 17 2.46 -1.26 9.55
C ALA A 17 2.54 -0.08 8.57
N ASP A 18 1.71 0.94 8.82
CA ASP A 18 1.78 2.23 8.12
C ASP A 18 3.12 2.87 8.52
N THR A 19 4.14 2.64 7.72
CA THR A 19 5.45 3.24 7.89
C THR A 19 5.46 4.58 7.16
N GLY A 20 4.86 5.60 7.76
CA GLY A 20 5.21 6.98 7.46
C GLY A 20 6.71 7.22 7.71
N PRO A 21 7.33 8.28 7.20
CA PRO A 21 8.77 8.49 7.26
C PRO A 21 9.29 8.34 8.70
N HIS A 22 10.22 7.40 8.89
CA HIS A 22 10.76 7.02 10.19
C HIS A 22 11.60 8.16 10.82
N GLU A 23 11.03 8.84 11.79
CA GLU A 23 11.79 9.68 12.70
C GLU A 23 12.44 8.79 13.78
N GLY A 24 13.76 8.75 13.78
CA GLY A 24 14.71 8.54 14.89
C GLY A 24 14.38 7.51 15.98
N GLY A 25 14.03 6.25 15.65
CA GLY A 25 13.93 5.14 16.62
C GLY A 25 15.13 4.20 16.55
N GLU A 26 15.41 3.44 17.63
CA GLU A 26 16.37 2.33 17.61
C GLU A 26 15.96 1.34 16.52
N PHE A 27 16.81 1.18 15.50
CA PHE A 27 16.54 0.23 14.40
C PHE A 27 16.66 -1.19 14.93
N LYS A 28 15.55 -1.91 14.92
CA LYS A 28 15.52 -3.33 15.24
C LYS A 28 15.94 -4.17 14.03
N PRO A 29 16.49 -5.37 14.26
CA PRO A 29 16.73 -6.34 13.20
C PRO A 29 15.44 -6.66 12.45
N ARG A 30 15.53 -6.74 11.11
CA ARG A 30 14.34 -6.91 10.25
C ARG A 30 14.63 -7.61 8.94
N LEU A 31 13.58 -8.10 8.34
CA LEU A 31 13.54 -8.63 6.98
C LEU A 31 12.87 -7.60 6.06
N ILE A 32 13.38 -7.47 4.84
CA ILE A 32 12.79 -6.62 3.81
C ILE A 32 12.65 -7.45 2.53
N VAL A 33 11.45 -7.52 1.98
CA VAL A 33 11.22 -8.15 0.67
C VAL A 33 11.72 -7.20 -0.42
N VAL A 34 12.81 -7.58 -1.10
CA VAL A 34 13.48 -6.75 -2.12
C VAL A 34 13.15 -7.17 -3.56
N SER A 35 12.49 -8.31 -3.75
CA SER A 35 12.01 -8.76 -5.06
C SER A 35 10.90 -9.80 -4.92
N GLY A 36 9.96 -9.81 -5.86
CA GLY A 36 8.83 -10.74 -5.91
C GLY A 36 7.53 -10.11 -5.43
N MET A 37 6.61 -10.95 -4.99
CA MET A 37 5.36 -10.51 -4.37
C MET A 37 5.65 -9.80 -3.05
N MET A 38 4.86 -8.79 -2.72
CA MET A 38 5.01 -8.00 -1.49
C MET A 38 6.34 -7.22 -1.38
N LEU A 39 6.86 -6.75 -2.52
CA LEU A 39 8.03 -5.86 -2.56
C LEU A 39 7.86 -4.70 -1.57
N GLY A 40 8.87 -4.49 -0.72
CA GLY A 40 8.88 -3.45 0.30
C GLY A 40 8.27 -3.85 1.63
N LEU A 41 7.63 -5.03 1.74
CA LEU A 41 7.16 -5.52 3.03
C LEU A 41 8.33 -5.70 4.00
N GLN A 42 8.17 -5.16 5.20
CA GLN A 42 9.15 -5.24 6.28
C GLN A 42 8.57 -6.04 7.45
N ILE A 43 9.40 -6.88 8.06
CA ILE A 43 9.07 -7.63 9.28
C ILE A 43 10.18 -7.42 10.29
N GLU A 44 9.86 -6.79 11.43
CA GLU A 44 10.77 -6.71 12.56
C GLU A 44 10.97 -8.09 13.18
N LEU A 45 12.22 -8.41 13.53
CA LEU A 45 12.60 -9.65 14.18
C LEU A 45 12.68 -9.44 15.69
N GLY A 46 11.81 -10.11 16.42
CA GLY A 46 11.76 -10.14 17.88
C GLY A 46 12.46 -11.36 18.49
N SER A 47 11.93 -11.81 19.63
CA SER A 47 12.34 -13.06 20.30
C SER A 47 11.69 -14.31 19.71
N GLU A 48 10.49 -14.16 19.13
CA GLU A 48 9.75 -15.25 18.56
C GLU A 48 10.25 -15.61 17.15
N PRO A 49 10.27 -16.89 16.78
CA PRO A 49 10.64 -17.30 15.43
C PRO A 49 9.68 -16.74 14.37
N VAL A 50 10.24 -16.33 13.24
CA VAL A 50 9.50 -15.81 12.08
C VAL A 50 9.46 -16.87 10.99
N THR A 51 8.26 -17.44 10.76
CA THR A 51 8.05 -18.42 9.70
C THR A 51 7.75 -17.72 8.36
N ILE A 52 8.36 -18.22 7.29
CA ILE A 52 8.18 -17.76 5.91
C ILE A 52 7.61 -18.94 5.10
N GLY A 53 6.53 -18.69 4.37
CA GLY A 53 5.90 -19.74 3.59
C GLY A 53 4.67 -19.25 2.83
N ARG A 54 4.00 -20.15 2.12
CA ARG A 54 2.78 -19.85 1.36
C ARG A 54 1.51 -19.92 2.22
N ALA A 55 1.57 -20.53 3.38
CA ALA A 55 0.42 -20.65 4.26
C ALA A 55 0.08 -19.28 4.89
N SER A 56 -1.20 -19.01 5.06
CA SER A 56 -1.70 -17.74 5.61
C SER A 56 -1.32 -17.50 7.07
N GLU A 57 -1.01 -18.57 7.79
CA GLU A 57 -0.53 -18.56 9.17
C GLU A 57 0.95 -18.21 9.33
N CYS A 58 1.73 -18.19 8.22
CA CYS A 58 3.12 -17.75 8.25
C CYS A 58 3.22 -16.26 8.52
N ALA A 59 4.19 -15.85 9.34
CA ALA A 59 4.45 -14.45 9.63
C ALA A 59 4.78 -13.66 8.35
N LEU A 60 5.50 -14.29 7.39
CA LEU A 60 5.66 -13.80 6.03
C LEU A 60 4.96 -14.77 5.07
N SER A 61 3.72 -14.46 4.70
CA SER A 61 2.93 -15.27 3.77
C SER A 61 3.19 -14.85 2.33
N LEU A 62 3.98 -15.66 1.61
CA LEU A 62 4.32 -15.46 0.19
C LEU A 62 3.46 -16.40 -0.67
N GLN A 63 2.31 -15.94 -1.14
CA GLN A 63 1.31 -16.74 -1.85
C GLN A 63 1.70 -17.05 -3.30
N HIS A 64 2.83 -17.76 -3.49
CA HIS A 64 3.32 -18.16 -4.81
C HIS A 64 3.52 -19.67 -4.89
N PRO A 65 3.21 -20.33 -6.04
CA PRO A 65 3.36 -21.80 -6.21
C PRO A 65 4.78 -22.32 -5.98
N SER A 66 5.82 -21.50 -6.18
CA SER A 66 7.21 -21.86 -5.92
C SER A 66 7.60 -21.89 -4.44
N VAL A 67 6.71 -21.44 -3.54
CA VAL A 67 6.93 -21.38 -2.10
C VAL A 67 6.17 -22.51 -1.41
N SER A 68 6.82 -23.28 -0.55
CA SER A 68 6.18 -24.32 0.28
C SER A 68 5.27 -23.71 1.33
N ARG A 69 4.27 -24.45 1.83
CA ARG A 69 3.34 -23.93 2.87
C ARG A 69 4.09 -23.35 4.07
N HIS A 70 5.03 -24.12 4.62
CA HIS A 70 6.07 -23.67 5.55
C HIS A 70 7.40 -23.92 4.84
N HIS A 71 8.13 -22.85 4.49
CA HIS A 71 9.29 -22.95 3.63
C HIS A 71 10.59 -22.89 4.44
N CYS A 72 10.73 -21.84 5.22
CA CYS A 72 11.86 -21.65 6.14
C CYS A 72 11.43 -20.89 7.38
N GLU A 73 12.29 -20.86 8.37
CA GLU A 73 12.09 -20.14 9.62
C GLU A 73 13.35 -19.35 9.98
N ILE A 74 13.15 -18.17 10.55
CA ILE A 74 14.23 -17.38 11.13
C ILE A 74 14.04 -17.36 12.63
N SER A 75 15.05 -17.78 13.36
CA SER A 75 15.05 -17.85 14.82
C SER A 75 16.21 -17.01 15.40
N ARG A 76 16.01 -16.53 16.63
CA ARG A 76 17.02 -15.79 17.38
C ARG A 76 17.64 -16.67 18.46
N GLU A 77 18.96 -16.71 18.53
CA GLU A 77 19.74 -17.38 19.59
C GLU A 77 20.74 -16.37 20.21
N GLY A 78 20.40 -15.85 21.34
CA GLY A 78 21.15 -14.73 21.95
C GLY A 78 21.03 -13.49 21.07
N ASP A 79 22.18 -12.98 20.59
CA ASP A 79 22.24 -11.83 19.69
C ASP A 79 22.41 -12.22 18.20
N ARG A 80 22.33 -13.51 17.88
CA ARG A 80 22.50 -14.04 16.53
C ARG A 80 21.17 -14.53 15.96
N TYR A 81 21.02 -14.41 14.65
CA TYR A 81 19.87 -14.90 13.91
C TYR A 81 20.27 -16.04 12.99
N PHE A 82 19.42 -17.04 12.88
CA PHE A 82 19.63 -18.21 12.06
C PHE A 82 18.45 -18.42 11.13
N ILE A 83 18.74 -18.82 9.89
CA ILE A 83 17.73 -19.30 8.96
C ILE A 83 17.79 -20.82 8.89
N GLU A 84 16.62 -21.47 8.86
CA GLU A 84 16.48 -22.92 8.72
C GLU A 84 15.45 -23.26 7.64
N ASP A 85 15.84 -24.11 6.68
CA ASP A 85 14.92 -24.66 5.68
C ASP A 85 14.07 -25.77 6.30
N LEU A 86 12.74 -25.65 6.23
CA LEU A 86 11.79 -26.59 6.84
C LEU A 86 11.46 -27.77 5.91
N GLY A 87 12.40 -28.20 5.06
CA GLY A 87 12.18 -29.26 4.08
C GLY A 87 11.41 -28.79 2.86
N SER A 88 11.69 -27.58 2.42
CA SER A 88 10.99 -26.96 1.31
C SER A 88 11.25 -27.69 -0.03
N THR A 89 10.27 -27.63 -0.95
CA THR A 89 10.38 -28.29 -2.27
C THR A 89 11.48 -27.65 -3.13
N ASN A 90 11.62 -26.35 -3.09
CA ASN A 90 12.55 -25.59 -3.95
C ASN A 90 13.79 -25.12 -3.21
N ARG A 91 13.99 -25.55 -1.96
CA ARG A 91 15.08 -25.16 -1.07
C ARG A 91 15.09 -23.65 -0.74
N THR A 92 15.74 -23.33 0.36
CA THR A 92 16.10 -21.97 0.76
C THR A 92 17.54 -21.68 0.36
N TYR A 93 17.78 -20.49 -0.19
CA TYR A 93 19.12 -20.06 -0.59
C TYR A 93 19.54 -18.83 0.21
N LEU A 94 20.77 -18.84 0.69
CA LEU A 94 21.42 -17.71 1.32
C LEU A 94 22.58 -17.25 0.43
N ASN A 95 22.52 -16.00 -0.05
CA ASN A 95 23.51 -15.45 -0.99
C ASN A 95 23.78 -16.37 -2.20
N GLY A 96 22.70 -16.95 -2.75
CA GLY A 96 22.75 -17.86 -3.90
C GLY A 96 23.20 -19.28 -3.60
N LYS A 97 23.51 -19.64 -2.35
CA LYS A 97 23.88 -21.00 -1.95
C LYS A 97 22.73 -21.67 -1.20
N PRO A 98 22.39 -22.93 -1.50
CA PRO A 98 21.34 -23.66 -0.77
C PRO A 98 21.81 -23.91 0.67
N VAL A 99 20.92 -23.64 1.62
CA VAL A 99 21.19 -23.82 3.05
C VAL A 99 20.16 -24.75 3.68
N ARG A 100 20.58 -25.45 4.75
CA ARG A 100 19.66 -26.16 5.63
C ARG A 100 19.47 -25.37 6.93
N ARG A 101 20.56 -24.92 7.53
CA ARG A 101 20.59 -24.00 8.67
C ARG A 101 21.88 -23.20 8.60
N GLU A 102 21.79 -21.87 8.69
CA GLU A 102 22.95 -20.97 8.60
C GLU A 102 22.71 -19.72 9.44
N GLU A 103 23.78 -19.11 9.95
CA GLU A 103 23.75 -17.83 10.64
C GLU A 103 23.54 -16.69 9.63
N LEU A 104 22.67 -15.74 9.97
CA LEU A 104 22.40 -14.55 9.17
C LEU A 104 23.29 -13.38 9.58
N HIS A 105 23.90 -12.76 8.60
CA HIS A 105 24.71 -11.55 8.74
C HIS A 105 24.03 -10.37 8.05
N ASP A 106 24.38 -9.16 8.49
CA ASP A 106 23.83 -7.93 7.92
C ASP A 106 24.00 -7.86 6.40
N GLY A 107 22.92 -7.54 5.69
CA GLY A 107 22.89 -7.50 4.23
C GLY A 107 22.68 -8.85 3.53
N ASP A 108 22.60 -9.97 4.27
CA ASP A 108 22.37 -11.28 3.66
C ASP A 108 21.08 -11.34 2.87
N GLN A 109 21.16 -11.96 1.68
CA GLN A 109 20.01 -12.15 0.81
C GLN A 109 19.50 -13.59 0.90
N ILE A 110 18.26 -13.73 1.31
CA ILE A 110 17.51 -14.98 1.39
C ILE A 110 16.62 -15.09 0.16
N SER A 111 16.72 -16.22 -0.58
CA SER A 111 15.84 -16.49 -1.71
C SER A 111 14.90 -17.64 -1.39
N VAL A 112 13.59 -17.38 -1.54
CA VAL A 112 12.47 -18.30 -1.25
C VAL A 112 11.56 -18.34 -2.49
N GLY A 113 11.69 -19.39 -3.28
CA GLY A 113 11.05 -19.46 -4.60
C GLY A 113 11.56 -18.33 -5.51
N ASN A 114 10.64 -17.52 -6.02
CA ASN A 114 10.95 -16.33 -6.84
C ASN A 114 11.05 -15.01 -6.05
N ASN A 115 11.02 -15.09 -4.72
CA ASN A 115 11.13 -13.91 -3.87
C ASN A 115 12.55 -13.79 -3.31
N ALA A 116 13.04 -12.57 -3.21
CA ALA A 116 14.27 -12.23 -2.51
C ALA A 116 13.97 -11.36 -1.30
N ILE A 117 14.55 -11.72 -0.17
CA ILE A 117 14.38 -11.06 1.13
C ILE A 117 15.77 -10.72 1.64
N LYS A 118 15.97 -9.50 2.12
CA LYS A 118 17.21 -9.14 2.79
C LYS A 118 17.02 -9.11 4.30
N PHE A 119 18.03 -9.59 5.02
CA PHE A 119 18.13 -9.48 6.45
C PHE A 119 19.02 -8.28 6.82
N PHE A 120 18.56 -7.45 7.74
CA PHE A 120 19.32 -6.32 8.26
C PHE A 120 19.35 -6.32 9.78
N THR A 121 20.51 -6.01 10.33
CA THR A 121 20.65 -5.68 11.74
C THR A 121 20.25 -4.22 12.00
N GLY A 122 19.96 -3.88 13.25
CA GLY A 122 19.44 -2.56 13.59
C GLY A 122 20.36 -1.35 13.31
N HIS A 123 21.61 -1.56 12.87
CA HIS A 123 22.59 -0.48 12.64
C HIS A 123 23.10 -0.40 11.20
N SER A 124 22.45 -1.08 10.26
CA SER A 124 22.91 -1.16 8.88
C SER A 124 22.67 0.14 8.11
N LEU A 125 23.75 0.72 7.57
CA LEU A 125 23.66 1.82 6.63
C LEU A 125 23.00 1.37 5.31
N GLU A 126 23.24 0.12 4.91
CA GLU A 126 22.62 -0.48 3.72
C GLU A 126 21.11 -0.62 3.87
N ALA A 127 20.60 -0.90 5.09
CA ALA A 127 19.19 -0.93 5.38
C ALA A 127 18.50 0.42 5.08
N LYS A 128 19.13 1.54 5.49
CA LYS A 128 18.60 2.88 5.19
C LYS A 128 18.53 3.15 3.70
N TYR A 129 19.57 2.78 2.95
CA TYR A 129 19.57 2.90 1.50
C TYR A 129 18.48 2.05 0.83
N HIS A 130 18.26 0.84 1.34
CA HIS A 130 17.17 -0.01 0.85
C HIS A 130 15.80 0.56 1.15
N ASP A 131 15.58 1.12 2.34
CA ASP A 131 14.34 1.80 2.69
C ASP A 131 14.06 2.96 1.73
N GLU A 132 15.04 3.84 1.51
CA GLU A 132 14.91 4.96 0.58
C GLU A 132 14.61 4.48 -0.86
N LEU A 133 15.28 3.42 -1.33
CA LEU A 133 15.04 2.85 -2.66
C LEU A 133 13.66 2.22 -2.78
N ILE A 134 13.20 1.52 -1.74
CA ILE A 134 11.87 0.94 -1.68
C ILE A 134 10.81 2.03 -1.63
N ASP A 135 11.00 3.04 -0.80
CA ASP A 135 10.09 4.17 -0.71
C ASP A 135 9.95 4.88 -2.07
N LEU A 136 11.06 5.13 -2.77
CA LEU A 136 11.04 5.67 -4.13
C LEU A 136 10.36 4.74 -5.15
N ALA A 137 10.47 3.42 -4.98
CA ALA A 137 9.87 2.45 -5.88
C ALA A 137 8.34 2.30 -5.65
N ILE A 138 7.85 2.60 -4.45
CA ILE A 138 6.48 2.34 -4.00
C ILE A 138 5.66 3.62 -3.89
N TYR A 139 6.23 4.67 -3.31
CA TYR A 139 5.49 5.89 -2.96
C TYR A 139 5.80 7.06 -3.89
N ASP A 140 4.87 7.98 -3.97
CA ASP A 140 5.08 9.33 -4.48
C ASP A 140 5.72 10.18 -3.39
N SER A 141 6.91 10.71 -3.67
CA SER A 141 7.76 11.42 -2.69
C SER A 141 7.13 12.73 -2.15
N LEU A 142 6.17 13.32 -2.87
CA LEU A 142 5.52 14.55 -2.46
C LEU A 142 4.34 14.31 -1.51
N THR A 143 3.51 13.31 -1.81
CA THR A 143 2.22 13.07 -1.13
C THR A 143 2.25 11.91 -0.15
N GLY A 144 3.24 11.02 -0.26
CA GLY A 144 3.32 9.79 0.50
C GLY A 144 2.23 8.76 0.15
N PHE A 145 1.50 8.98 -0.94
CA PHE A 145 0.60 7.98 -1.51
C PHE A 145 1.39 6.99 -2.37
N TYR A 146 0.81 5.84 -2.68
CA TYR A 146 1.43 4.94 -3.65
C TYR A 146 1.65 5.63 -4.98
N ASN A 147 2.78 5.40 -5.63
CA ASN A 147 3.00 5.87 -6.99
C ASN A 147 2.10 5.08 -7.97
N ARG A 148 1.94 5.59 -9.18
CA ARG A 148 1.09 4.99 -10.23
C ARG A 148 1.33 3.50 -10.43
N ARG A 149 2.59 3.09 -10.50
CA ARG A 149 2.97 1.70 -10.77
C ARG A 149 2.54 0.78 -9.63
N HIS A 150 2.85 1.14 -8.40
CA HIS A 150 2.55 0.31 -7.25
C HIS A 150 1.04 0.26 -6.96
N PHE A 151 0.33 1.38 -7.09
CA PHE A 151 -1.12 1.41 -6.96
C PHE A 151 -1.82 0.47 -7.96
N HIS A 152 -1.35 0.44 -9.22
CA HIS A 152 -1.89 -0.48 -10.23
C HIS A 152 -1.68 -1.94 -9.84
N THR A 153 -0.48 -2.30 -9.37
CA THR A 153 -0.17 -3.66 -8.90
C THR A 153 -1.07 -4.05 -7.72
N LEU A 154 -1.22 -3.18 -6.72
CA LEU A 154 -2.11 -3.43 -5.57
C LEU A 154 -3.57 -3.63 -6.02
N LEU A 155 -4.05 -2.83 -6.94
CA LEU A 155 -5.41 -2.96 -7.44
C LEU A 155 -5.62 -4.29 -8.19
N GLU A 156 -4.64 -4.75 -8.97
CA GLU A 156 -4.69 -6.07 -9.62
C GLU A 156 -4.73 -7.20 -8.60
N GLU A 157 -3.90 -7.12 -7.56
CA GLU A 157 -3.87 -8.11 -6.48
C GLU A 157 -5.21 -8.16 -5.72
N GLU A 158 -5.82 -7.02 -5.43
CA GLU A 158 -7.14 -6.96 -4.77
C GLU A 158 -8.23 -7.58 -5.65
N ILE A 159 -8.25 -7.28 -6.94
CA ILE A 159 -9.21 -7.86 -7.88
C ILE A 159 -9.06 -9.38 -7.97
N GLU A 160 -7.82 -9.86 -8.07
CA GLU A 160 -7.54 -11.30 -8.10
C GLU A 160 -7.92 -11.98 -6.77
N ARG A 161 -7.65 -11.34 -5.65
CA ARG A 161 -8.03 -11.85 -4.30
C ARG A 161 -9.54 -11.92 -4.13
N ALA A 162 -10.26 -10.93 -4.63
CA ALA A 162 -11.72 -10.91 -4.59
C ALA A 162 -12.35 -12.00 -5.45
N LYS A 163 -11.72 -12.43 -6.55
CA LYS A 163 -12.21 -13.47 -7.49
C LYS A 163 -13.70 -13.33 -7.85
N GLY A 164 -14.18 -12.08 -7.92
CA GLY A 164 -15.58 -11.77 -8.20
C GLY A 164 -16.55 -12.05 -7.03
N SER A 165 -16.08 -12.48 -5.88
CA SER A 165 -16.91 -12.73 -4.69
C SER A 165 -17.25 -11.47 -3.89
N MET A 166 -16.42 -10.43 -4.02
CA MET A 166 -16.63 -9.12 -3.39
C MET A 166 -16.50 -8.01 -4.42
N PRO A 167 -17.31 -6.95 -4.32
CA PRO A 167 -17.14 -5.77 -5.16
C PRO A 167 -15.84 -5.05 -4.81
N ILE A 168 -15.22 -4.45 -5.81
CA ILE A 168 -14.12 -3.50 -5.63
C ILE A 168 -14.51 -2.24 -6.38
N SER A 169 -14.54 -1.13 -5.68
CA SER A 169 -14.76 0.18 -6.28
C SER A 169 -13.47 0.98 -6.35
N VAL A 170 -13.34 1.83 -7.36
CA VAL A 170 -12.22 2.76 -7.52
C VAL A 170 -12.75 4.16 -7.76
N LEU A 171 -12.13 5.12 -7.10
CA LEU A 171 -12.30 6.54 -7.33
C LEU A 171 -11.10 7.04 -8.14
N MET A 172 -11.37 7.74 -9.26
CA MET A 172 -10.41 8.61 -9.94
C MET A 172 -10.73 10.05 -9.59
N MET A 173 -9.71 10.79 -9.16
CA MET A 173 -9.86 12.12 -8.58
C MET A 173 -8.86 13.08 -9.20
N ASP A 174 -9.27 14.33 -9.40
CA ASP A 174 -8.42 15.37 -9.98
C ASP A 174 -8.73 16.74 -9.35
N LEU A 175 -7.70 17.45 -8.91
CA LEU A 175 -7.86 18.77 -8.33
C LEU A 175 -8.24 19.79 -9.41
N ASP A 176 -9.40 20.39 -9.24
CA ASP A 176 -9.95 21.31 -10.22
C ASP A 176 -9.08 22.56 -10.36
N HIS A 177 -8.80 22.93 -11.62
CA HIS A 177 -8.03 24.12 -11.98
C HIS A 177 -6.59 24.16 -11.40
N PHE A 178 -5.99 23.03 -11.05
CA PHE A 178 -4.66 22.96 -10.44
C PHE A 178 -3.59 23.63 -11.31
N LYS A 179 -3.65 23.46 -12.64
CA LYS A 179 -2.75 24.16 -13.56
C LYS A 179 -2.78 25.68 -13.37
N SER A 180 -3.96 26.27 -13.17
CA SER A 180 -4.08 27.71 -12.94
C SER A 180 -3.42 28.18 -11.64
N ILE A 181 -3.34 27.29 -10.64
CA ILE A 181 -2.62 27.54 -9.39
C ILE A 181 -1.12 27.58 -9.67
N ASN A 182 -0.58 26.58 -10.38
CA ASN A 182 0.81 26.57 -10.77
C ASN A 182 1.21 27.79 -11.63
N ASP A 183 0.37 28.12 -12.61
CA ASP A 183 0.63 29.24 -13.52
C ASP A 183 0.63 30.61 -12.78
N ARG A 184 -0.20 30.74 -11.74
CA ARG A 184 -0.35 31.99 -10.97
C ARG A 184 0.60 32.12 -9.79
N PHE A 185 0.89 31.03 -9.09
CA PHE A 185 1.58 31.04 -7.80
C PHE A 185 2.88 30.22 -7.79
N GLY A 186 3.19 29.58 -8.90
CA GLY A 186 4.38 28.75 -9.04
C GLY A 186 4.24 27.33 -8.49
N HIS A 187 5.14 26.45 -8.93
CA HIS A 187 5.12 25.03 -8.59
C HIS A 187 5.27 24.74 -7.10
N LEU A 188 6.02 25.55 -6.36
CA LEU A 188 6.18 25.37 -4.91
C LEU A 188 4.86 25.50 -4.15
N VAL A 189 3.98 26.42 -4.59
CA VAL A 189 2.64 26.54 -4.01
C VAL A 189 1.76 25.38 -4.46
N GLY A 190 1.89 24.94 -5.70
CA GLY A 190 1.22 23.74 -6.19
C GLY A 190 1.58 22.50 -5.38
N ASP A 191 2.85 22.31 -5.04
CA ASP A 191 3.32 21.20 -4.21
C ASP A 191 2.71 21.24 -2.80
N GLN A 192 2.61 22.42 -2.18
CA GLN A 192 1.92 22.60 -0.89
C GLN A 192 0.43 22.23 -0.98
N VAL A 193 -0.21 22.60 -2.10
CA VAL A 193 -1.60 22.24 -2.36
C VAL A 193 -1.78 20.74 -2.49
N LEU A 194 -0.92 20.06 -3.25
CA LEU A 194 -0.96 18.61 -3.42
C LEU A 194 -0.77 17.87 -2.10
N THR A 195 0.23 18.28 -1.31
CA THR A 195 0.50 17.68 0.01
C THR A 195 -0.67 17.88 0.97
N SER A 196 -1.22 19.08 1.02
CA SER A 196 -2.36 19.37 1.90
C SER A 196 -3.62 18.63 1.46
N ALA A 197 -3.89 18.57 0.15
CA ALA A 197 -5.02 17.80 -0.39
C ALA A 197 -4.88 16.30 -0.05
N ALA A 198 -3.69 15.73 -0.18
CA ALA A 198 -3.42 14.34 0.19
C ALA A 198 -3.68 14.08 1.69
N GLN A 199 -3.26 14.98 2.56
CA GLN A 199 -3.54 14.88 4.01
C GLN A 199 -5.04 14.94 4.32
N ILE A 200 -5.77 15.85 3.66
CA ILE A 200 -7.23 15.96 3.82
C ILE A 200 -7.90 14.67 3.33
N MET A 201 -7.49 14.14 2.18
CA MET A 201 -8.04 12.90 1.63
C MET A 201 -7.78 11.72 2.58
N ARG A 202 -6.56 11.53 3.05
CA ARG A 202 -6.18 10.46 3.99
C ARG A 202 -7.01 10.52 5.28
N SER A 203 -7.20 11.71 5.84
CA SER A 203 -7.97 11.90 7.09
C SER A 203 -9.47 11.67 6.94
N ASN A 204 -10.00 11.60 5.72
CA ASN A 204 -11.44 11.47 5.45
C ASN A 204 -11.85 10.17 4.75
N ALA A 205 -10.89 9.33 4.36
CA ALA A 205 -11.11 8.00 3.78
C ALA A 205 -11.14 6.91 4.87
N PRO A 206 -11.55 5.68 4.53
CA PRO A 206 -11.33 4.51 5.39
C PRO A 206 -9.84 4.30 5.66
N ASN A 207 -9.48 3.92 6.89
CA ASN A 207 -8.08 3.86 7.36
C ASN A 207 -7.16 3.00 6.50
N ASP A 208 -7.65 1.88 5.99
CA ASP A 208 -6.83 0.90 5.25
C ASP A 208 -7.03 0.99 3.73
N ALA A 209 -7.69 2.04 3.24
CA ALA A 209 -7.95 2.18 1.82
C ALA A 209 -6.70 2.71 1.09
N PRO A 210 -6.15 1.98 0.10
CA PRO A 210 -4.96 2.38 -0.61
C PRO A 210 -5.22 3.59 -1.51
N PHE A 211 -4.45 4.65 -1.30
CA PHE A 211 -4.38 5.81 -2.17
C PHE A 211 -3.20 5.72 -3.12
N GLY A 212 -3.41 6.15 -4.39
CA GLY A 212 -2.36 6.36 -5.37
C GLY A 212 -2.35 7.79 -5.89
N ARG A 213 -1.15 8.31 -6.18
CA ARG A 213 -0.99 9.48 -7.05
C ARG A 213 -0.58 8.99 -8.42
N LEU A 214 -1.44 9.19 -9.41
CA LEU A 214 -1.25 8.64 -10.75
C LEU A 214 -0.45 9.57 -11.67
N GLY A 215 -0.38 10.85 -11.32
CA GLY A 215 0.41 11.86 -12.04
C GLY A 215 -0.10 13.27 -11.77
N GLY A 216 0.74 14.27 -11.82
CA GLY A 216 0.33 15.67 -11.66
C GLY A 216 -0.61 15.92 -10.48
N GLU A 217 -1.85 16.26 -10.79
CA GLU A 217 -2.97 16.48 -9.86
C GLU A 217 -3.96 15.32 -9.76
N GLU A 218 -3.62 14.16 -10.35
CA GLU A 218 -4.49 12.99 -10.42
C GLU A 218 -4.22 12.01 -9.28
N PHE A 219 -5.27 11.63 -8.58
CA PHE A 219 -5.24 10.66 -7.49
C PHE A 219 -6.22 9.52 -7.75
N ALA A 220 -5.96 8.39 -7.12
CA ALA A 220 -6.89 7.26 -7.10
C ALA A 220 -7.05 6.72 -5.67
N LEU A 221 -8.20 6.12 -5.40
CA LEU A 221 -8.50 5.40 -4.17
C LEU A 221 -9.18 4.09 -4.50
N ALA A 222 -8.62 2.98 -4.02
CA ALA A 222 -9.27 1.68 -4.12
C ALA A 222 -10.08 1.38 -2.84
N LEU A 223 -11.26 0.81 -3.02
CA LEU A 223 -12.21 0.48 -1.96
C LEU A 223 -12.62 -0.99 -2.08
N PRO A 224 -11.76 -1.94 -1.62
CA PRO A 224 -12.10 -3.35 -1.61
C PRO A 224 -13.30 -3.62 -0.70
N GLY A 225 -14.23 -4.48 -1.15
CA GLY A 225 -15.44 -4.84 -0.41
C GLY A 225 -16.53 -3.78 -0.39
N GLN A 226 -16.34 -2.64 -1.03
CA GLN A 226 -17.37 -1.59 -1.13
C GLN A 226 -17.99 -1.57 -2.53
N ASP A 227 -19.32 -1.55 -2.56
CA ASP A 227 -20.08 -1.39 -3.79
C ASP A 227 -20.11 0.07 -4.28
N LEU A 228 -20.74 0.30 -5.43
CA LEU A 228 -20.79 1.62 -6.05
C LEU A 228 -21.47 2.67 -5.17
N GLU A 229 -22.52 2.30 -4.44
CA GLU A 229 -23.28 3.24 -3.58
C GLU A 229 -22.42 3.66 -2.39
N GLN A 230 -21.77 2.71 -1.74
CA GLN A 230 -20.84 2.95 -0.64
C GLN A 230 -19.65 3.80 -1.09
N ALA A 231 -19.09 3.50 -2.26
CA ALA A 231 -17.99 4.26 -2.84
C ALA A 231 -18.37 5.71 -3.17
N VAL A 232 -19.59 5.95 -3.63
CA VAL A 232 -20.13 7.31 -3.85
C VAL A 232 -20.21 8.10 -2.55
N VAL A 233 -20.62 7.45 -1.44
CA VAL A 233 -20.63 8.11 -0.13
C VAL A 233 -19.23 8.54 0.29
N VAL A 234 -18.21 7.69 0.09
CA VAL A 234 -16.81 8.04 0.36
C VAL A 234 -16.36 9.18 -0.55
N ALA A 235 -16.68 9.11 -1.85
CA ALA A 235 -16.33 10.15 -2.81
C ALA A 235 -16.90 11.52 -2.44
N GLU A 236 -18.19 11.58 -2.08
CA GLU A 236 -18.83 12.83 -1.65
C GLU A 236 -18.22 13.37 -0.34
N LYS A 237 -17.86 12.50 0.60
CA LYS A 237 -17.15 12.91 1.82
C LYS A 237 -15.81 13.55 1.50
N LEU A 238 -15.01 12.95 0.61
CA LEU A 238 -13.73 13.50 0.16
C LEU A 238 -13.90 14.83 -0.57
N ARG A 239 -14.84 14.90 -1.52
CA ARG A 239 -15.15 16.12 -2.26
C ARG A 239 -15.51 17.26 -1.32
N ASN A 240 -16.40 17.01 -0.37
CA ASN A 240 -16.83 18.00 0.60
C ASN A 240 -15.69 18.42 1.54
N ALA A 241 -14.83 17.47 1.97
CA ALA A 241 -13.69 17.76 2.84
C ALA A 241 -12.69 18.71 2.16
N ILE A 242 -12.41 18.50 0.88
CA ILE A 242 -11.54 19.38 0.09
C ILE A 242 -12.20 20.76 -0.13
N ALA A 243 -13.48 20.79 -0.54
CA ALA A 243 -14.17 22.03 -0.89
C ALA A 243 -14.47 22.92 0.34
N SER A 244 -14.64 22.32 1.52
CA SER A 244 -15.06 23.08 2.73
C SER A 244 -13.94 23.87 3.40
N LYS A 245 -12.68 23.50 3.14
CA LYS A 245 -11.55 24.11 3.85
C LYS A 245 -10.51 24.62 2.85
N PRO A 246 -10.33 25.93 2.71
CA PRO A 246 -9.25 26.47 1.90
C PRO A 246 -7.89 25.94 2.36
N ILE A 247 -7.05 25.57 1.42
CA ILE A 247 -5.70 25.11 1.71
C ILE A 247 -4.84 26.33 2.10
N GLU A 248 -4.25 26.23 3.27
CA GLU A 248 -3.33 27.27 3.77
C GLU A 248 -1.95 27.06 3.16
N THR A 249 -1.47 28.07 2.47
CA THR A 249 -0.09 28.18 2.01
C THR A 249 0.62 29.27 2.82
N ARG A 250 1.92 29.44 2.64
CA ARG A 250 2.69 30.43 3.40
C ARG A 250 2.09 31.83 3.38
N ASP A 251 1.54 32.24 2.24
CA ASP A 251 1.15 33.63 1.99
C ASP A 251 -0.36 33.83 1.82
N GLN A 252 -1.14 32.74 1.67
CA GLN A 252 -2.56 32.84 1.34
C GLN A 252 -3.37 31.58 1.59
N LYS A 253 -4.70 31.72 1.55
CA LYS A 253 -5.66 30.62 1.62
C LYS A 253 -6.27 30.41 0.23
N LEU A 254 -6.09 29.23 -0.33
CA LEU A 254 -6.55 28.89 -1.68
C LEU A 254 -7.77 27.97 -1.59
N PRO A 255 -8.95 28.41 -2.07
CA PRO A 255 -10.09 27.53 -2.24
C PRO A 255 -9.80 26.56 -3.38
N ILE A 256 -9.96 25.27 -3.11
CA ILE A 256 -9.73 24.19 -4.07
C ILE A 256 -10.92 23.27 -4.04
N THR A 257 -11.23 22.71 -5.20
CA THR A 257 -12.24 21.66 -5.34
C THR A 257 -11.64 20.46 -6.05
N ILE A 258 -12.37 19.36 -6.02
CA ILE A 258 -11.97 18.11 -6.63
C ILE A 258 -13.13 17.49 -7.40
N SER A 259 -12.88 17.01 -8.61
CA SER A 259 -13.82 16.21 -9.38
C SER A 259 -13.51 14.73 -9.20
N ILE A 260 -14.52 13.89 -9.10
CA ILE A 260 -14.36 12.47 -8.80
C ILE A 260 -15.21 11.62 -9.73
N GLY A 261 -14.57 10.63 -10.38
CA GLY A 261 -15.24 9.54 -11.10
C GLY A 261 -15.19 8.25 -10.30
N VAL A 262 -16.30 7.54 -10.21
CA VAL A 262 -16.41 6.29 -9.42
C VAL A 262 -16.79 5.14 -10.32
N ALA A 263 -16.02 4.04 -10.26
CA ALA A 263 -16.33 2.80 -10.97
C ALA A 263 -16.24 1.60 -10.02
N GLN A 264 -16.96 0.54 -10.34
CA GLN A 264 -17.00 -0.73 -9.60
C GLN A 264 -16.71 -1.89 -10.54
N THR A 265 -16.05 -2.94 -10.04
CA THR A 265 -15.90 -4.20 -10.77
C THR A 265 -17.24 -4.80 -11.14
N GLY A 266 -17.31 -5.39 -12.33
CA GLY A 266 -18.55 -5.95 -12.86
C GLY A 266 -18.33 -6.67 -14.19
N ALA A 267 -19.41 -6.93 -14.94
CA ALA A 267 -19.33 -7.69 -16.17
C ALA A 267 -18.40 -7.09 -17.25
N LYS A 268 -18.26 -5.75 -17.26
CA LYS A 268 -17.44 -5.01 -18.22
C LYS A 268 -16.12 -4.50 -17.66
N LEU A 269 -15.93 -4.47 -16.32
CA LEU A 269 -14.76 -3.92 -15.62
C LEU A 269 -14.17 -5.03 -14.76
N LYS A 270 -13.32 -5.87 -15.34
CA LYS A 270 -12.85 -7.13 -14.73
C LYS A 270 -11.40 -7.09 -14.23
N ASN A 271 -10.63 -6.13 -14.69
CA ASN A 271 -9.24 -5.97 -14.33
C ASN A 271 -8.94 -4.50 -13.93
N ALA A 272 -7.77 -4.26 -13.37
CA ALA A 272 -7.38 -2.94 -12.88
C ALA A 272 -7.41 -1.87 -13.96
N ALA A 273 -6.92 -2.19 -15.17
CA ALA A 273 -6.90 -1.23 -16.28
C ALA A 273 -8.31 -0.83 -16.73
N GLU A 274 -9.21 -1.80 -16.89
CA GLU A 274 -10.61 -1.53 -17.26
C GLU A 274 -11.33 -0.72 -16.17
N LEU A 275 -11.08 -1.06 -14.90
CA LEU A 275 -11.69 -0.38 -13.76
C LEU A 275 -11.23 1.07 -13.65
N LEU A 276 -9.93 1.32 -13.78
CA LEU A 276 -9.36 2.67 -13.78
C LEU A 276 -9.86 3.49 -14.96
N ASN A 277 -9.90 2.92 -16.18
CA ASN A 277 -10.42 3.60 -17.36
C ASN A 277 -11.91 3.95 -17.17
N GLY A 278 -12.71 3.02 -16.62
CA GLY A 278 -14.11 3.29 -16.32
C GLY A 278 -14.32 4.41 -15.29
N ALA A 279 -13.43 4.53 -14.31
CA ALA A 279 -13.45 5.64 -13.36
C ALA A 279 -12.98 6.96 -14.00
N ASP A 280 -11.98 6.91 -14.89
CA ASP A 280 -11.48 8.07 -15.63
C ASP A 280 -12.54 8.66 -16.60
N ASP A 281 -13.26 7.81 -17.33
CA ASP A 281 -14.39 8.24 -18.17
C ASP A 281 -15.44 9.01 -17.34
N ARG A 282 -15.69 8.56 -16.12
CA ARG A 282 -16.62 9.21 -15.19
C ARG A 282 -16.06 10.50 -14.62
N LEU A 283 -14.76 10.54 -14.29
CA LEU A 283 -14.07 11.76 -13.90
C LEU A 283 -14.14 12.83 -15.00
N TYR A 284 -13.96 12.43 -16.25
CA TYR A 284 -14.10 13.33 -17.39
C TYR A 284 -15.52 13.92 -17.45
N ARG A 285 -16.55 13.11 -17.23
CA ARG A 285 -17.95 13.61 -17.16
C ARG A 285 -18.18 14.56 -15.99
N ALA A 286 -17.59 14.28 -14.82
CA ALA A 286 -17.64 15.18 -13.67
C ALA A 286 -17.03 16.56 -14.00
N LYS A 287 -15.87 16.57 -14.69
CA LYS A 287 -15.24 17.82 -15.16
C LYS A 287 -16.11 18.56 -16.17
N GLN A 288 -16.80 17.85 -17.08
CA GLN A 288 -17.75 18.47 -18.05
C GLN A 288 -19.02 18.99 -17.38
N ALA A 289 -19.49 18.35 -16.32
CA ALA A 289 -20.70 18.75 -15.58
C ALA A 289 -20.52 20.02 -14.73
N GLY A 290 -19.33 20.63 -14.75
CA GLY A 290 -19.04 21.89 -14.04
C GLY A 290 -18.03 21.72 -12.92
N ARG A 291 -17.39 20.56 -12.79
CA ARG A 291 -16.41 20.23 -11.75
C ARG A 291 -17.02 20.18 -10.34
N ASN A 292 -16.18 20.00 -9.32
CA ASN A 292 -16.58 19.90 -7.92
C ASN A 292 -17.79 18.96 -7.72
N CYS A 293 -17.78 17.82 -8.35
CA CYS A 293 -18.87 16.84 -8.27
C CYS A 293 -18.35 15.40 -8.41
N VAL A 294 -19.20 14.46 -8.01
CA VAL A 294 -18.98 13.03 -8.14
C VAL A 294 -19.82 12.49 -9.29
N TRP A 295 -19.22 11.67 -10.15
CA TRP A 295 -19.92 10.98 -11.23
C TRP A 295 -19.71 9.47 -11.14
N ALA A 296 -20.81 8.72 -11.04
CA ALA A 296 -20.81 7.26 -10.90
C ALA A 296 -21.66 6.52 -11.94
N LYS A 297 -22.39 7.28 -12.78
CA LYS A 297 -23.31 6.71 -13.80
C LYS A 297 -22.62 6.61 -15.16
N ASP A 298 -23.02 5.61 -15.97
CA ASP A 298 -22.58 5.45 -17.36
C ASP A 298 -23.13 6.54 -18.29
#